data_b920de01e4baa3529f28700defa4aa7b
#
_entry.id   b920de01e4baa3529f28700defa4aa7b
#
_cell.length_a   1.000
_cell.length_b   1.000
_cell.length_c   1.000
_cell.angle_alpha   90.00
_cell.angle_beta   90.00
_cell.angle_gamma   90.00
#
_symmetry.space_group_name_H-M   'P 1'
#
loop_
_entity.id
_entity.type
_entity.pdbx_description
1 polymer ?
#
loop_
_entity_poly.entity_id
_entity_poly.type
_entity_poly.pdbx_seq_one_letter_code
_entity_poly.pdbx_strand_id
1 'polypeptide(L)'
;GAPDIVLFGYPLYAPWKFFLWWYAYDAYARSIFETGALLFLAGVAFSVATAFGFSLWRAREAKDSATYGSARWATARDVRRLELTNGDGVVLGALDRQLLRHDGDEHVLVIAPTNTGKSVGISLPTGLVWRHSYLALDLKGENWSVTSGLRKAFGPVYRFAPTTADTHRYNPLTQIRRGEA
;
A
#
# COMPACT_ATOMS: atom_id res chain seq x y z
N GLY A 1 -41.10 45.97 20.36
CA GLY A 1 -39.96 46.23 21.25
C GLY A 1 -38.82 46.85 20.49
N ALA A 2 -37.92 47.59 21.16
CA ALA A 2 -36.74 48.16 20.52
C ALA A 2 -35.83 47.02 19.97
N PRO A 3 -35.20 47.25 18.78
CA PRO A 3 -34.23 46.28 18.23
C PRO A 3 -32.98 46.22 19.11
N ASP A 4 -32.35 45.02 19.18
CA ASP A 4 -31.12 44.86 19.97
C ASP A 4 -29.91 45.44 19.22
N ILE A 5 -29.90 45.31 17.90
CA ILE A 5 -28.85 45.84 17.02
C ILE A 5 -29.51 46.28 15.70
N VAL A 6 -29.00 47.37 15.08
CA VAL A 6 -29.38 47.78 13.75
C VAL A 6 -28.19 47.57 12.84
N LEU A 7 -28.28 46.67 11.85
CA LEU A 7 -27.22 46.37 10.88
C LEU A 7 -27.69 46.73 9.47
N PHE A 8 -26.96 47.58 8.79
CA PHE A 8 -27.31 48.09 7.43
C PHE A 8 -28.75 48.63 7.31
N GLY A 9 -29.28 49.26 8.37
CA GLY A 9 -30.64 49.80 8.41
C GLY A 9 -31.74 48.78 8.74
N TYR A 10 -31.40 47.49 8.96
CA TYR A 10 -32.35 46.47 9.35
C TYR A 10 -32.28 46.20 10.84
N PRO A 11 -33.44 46.13 11.53
CA PRO A 11 -33.47 45.78 12.96
C PRO A 11 -33.22 44.29 13.16
N LEU A 12 -32.19 43.97 13.92
CA LEU A 12 -31.87 42.63 14.33
C LEU A 12 -32.27 42.42 15.80
N TYR A 13 -32.84 41.27 16.06
CA TYR A 13 -33.28 40.87 17.37
C TYR A 13 -32.52 39.61 17.81
N ALA A 14 -32.29 39.48 19.12
CA ALA A 14 -31.64 38.29 19.65
C ALA A 14 -32.49 37.04 19.38
N PRO A 15 -31.88 35.90 18.96
CA PRO A 15 -32.60 34.72 18.49
C PRO A 15 -33.62 34.16 19.50
N TRP A 16 -33.35 34.28 20.81
CA TRP A 16 -34.26 33.80 21.88
C TRP A 16 -35.53 34.63 21.99
N LYS A 17 -35.57 35.86 21.48
CA LYS A 17 -36.80 36.68 21.45
C LYS A 17 -37.90 36.07 20.59
N PHE A 18 -37.51 35.28 19.56
CA PHE A 18 -38.48 34.53 18.77
C PHE A 18 -39.37 33.62 19.61
N PHE A 19 -38.81 32.89 20.57
CA PHE A 19 -39.56 32.01 21.44
C PHE A 19 -40.50 32.76 22.40
N LEU A 20 -40.03 33.93 22.91
CA LEU A 20 -40.85 34.80 23.75
C LEU A 20 -42.04 35.37 22.98
N TRP A 21 -41.81 35.82 21.77
CA TRP A 21 -42.86 36.35 20.90
C TRP A 21 -43.79 35.26 20.41
N TRP A 22 -43.33 34.09 20.12
CA TRP A 22 -44.14 32.95 19.80
C TRP A 22 -45.11 32.64 20.92
N TYR A 23 -44.65 32.51 22.15
CA TYR A 23 -45.48 32.27 23.31
C TYR A 23 -46.52 33.40 23.52
N ALA A 24 -46.14 34.66 23.31
CA ALA A 24 -47.01 35.82 23.58
C ALA A 24 -48.01 36.11 22.44
N TYR A 25 -47.67 35.84 21.18
CA TYR A 25 -48.41 36.32 20.01
C TYR A 25 -48.84 35.24 19.03
N ASP A 26 -48.65 33.96 19.31
CA ASP A 26 -49.03 32.83 18.42
C ASP A 26 -50.52 32.91 18.04
N ALA A 27 -51.39 33.26 18.93
CA ALA A 27 -52.83 33.42 18.66
C ALA A 27 -53.18 34.52 17.63
N TYR A 28 -52.32 35.52 17.49
CA TYR A 28 -52.57 36.66 16.59
C TYR A 28 -51.87 36.58 15.25
N ALA A 29 -50.75 35.84 15.17
CA ALA A 29 -49.91 35.76 13.96
C ALA A 29 -49.37 34.37 13.70
N ARG A 30 -50.23 33.36 13.85
CA ARG A 30 -49.91 31.91 13.79
C ARG A 30 -49.09 31.54 12.54
N SER A 31 -49.50 32.02 11.35
CA SER A 31 -48.81 31.69 10.10
C SER A 31 -47.37 32.16 10.04
N ILE A 32 -47.06 33.30 10.69
CA ILE A 32 -45.71 33.85 10.73
C ILE A 32 -44.83 32.95 11.64
N PHE A 33 -45.34 32.53 12.79
CA PHE A 33 -44.58 31.69 13.71
C PHE A 33 -44.42 30.27 13.20
N GLU A 34 -45.44 29.69 12.53
CA GLU A 34 -45.34 28.38 11.88
C GLU A 34 -44.27 28.41 10.76
N THR A 35 -44.26 29.47 9.90
CA THR A 35 -43.26 29.63 8.87
C THR A 35 -41.84 29.79 9.47
N GLY A 36 -41.74 30.59 10.54
CA GLY A 36 -40.46 30.80 11.24
C GLY A 36 -39.94 29.52 11.89
N ALA A 37 -40.83 28.72 12.53
CA ALA A 37 -40.49 27.44 13.12
C ALA A 37 -40.02 26.44 12.04
N LEU A 38 -40.69 26.40 10.87
CA LEU A 38 -40.34 25.54 9.75
C LEU A 38 -38.95 25.89 9.16
N LEU A 39 -38.67 27.17 8.99
CA LEU A 39 -37.36 27.66 8.56
C LEU A 39 -36.26 27.34 9.58
N PHE A 40 -36.54 27.50 10.87
CA PHE A 40 -35.61 27.14 11.94
C PHE A 40 -35.28 25.63 11.91
N LEU A 41 -36.32 24.77 11.85
CA LEU A 41 -36.15 23.32 11.78
C LEU A 41 -35.38 22.90 10.50
N ALA A 42 -35.68 23.53 9.36
CA ALA A 42 -34.95 23.28 8.11
C ALA A 42 -33.45 23.67 8.25
N GLY A 43 -33.16 24.81 8.90
CA GLY A 43 -31.80 25.23 9.20
C GLY A 43 -31.03 24.25 10.09
N VAL A 44 -31.69 23.78 11.14
CA VAL A 44 -31.11 22.76 12.03
C VAL A 44 -30.87 21.44 11.28
N ALA A 45 -31.84 20.98 10.50
CA ALA A 45 -31.70 19.75 9.71
C ALA A 45 -30.56 19.86 8.68
N PHE A 46 -30.45 21.00 8.01
CA PHE A 46 -29.37 21.28 7.08
C PHE A 46 -27.99 21.29 7.78
N SER A 47 -27.89 21.93 8.95
CA SER A 47 -26.66 21.97 9.74
C SER A 47 -26.21 20.58 10.17
N VAL A 48 -27.15 19.74 10.65
CA VAL A 48 -26.85 18.35 11.01
C VAL A 48 -26.44 17.54 9.80
N ALA A 49 -27.15 17.66 8.68
CA ALA A 49 -26.83 16.95 7.44
C ALA A 49 -25.44 17.31 6.91
N THR A 50 -25.08 18.61 6.93
CA THR A 50 -23.73 19.04 6.53
C THR A 50 -22.65 18.53 7.48
N ALA A 51 -22.87 18.55 8.78
CA ALA A 51 -21.94 18.01 9.76
C ALA A 51 -21.70 16.51 9.55
N PHE A 52 -22.77 15.75 9.32
CA PHE A 52 -22.67 14.34 8.98
C PHE A 52 -21.97 14.10 7.65
N GLY A 53 -22.30 14.87 6.62
CA GLY A 53 -21.67 14.79 5.31
C GLY A 53 -20.16 15.04 5.40
N PHE A 54 -19.73 16.09 6.08
CA PHE A 54 -18.32 16.38 6.32
C PHE A 54 -17.64 15.28 7.16
N SER A 55 -18.31 14.75 8.18
CA SER A 55 -17.78 13.67 8.99
C SER A 55 -17.53 12.40 8.18
N LEU A 56 -18.47 12.03 7.32
CA LEU A 56 -18.33 10.87 6.43
C LEU A 56 -17.23 11.09 5.37
N TRP A 57 -17.15 12.29 4.80
CA TRP A 57 -16.11 12.63 3.84
C TRP A 57 -14.73 12.55 4.50
N ARG A 58 -14.58 13.16 5.67
CA ARG A 58 -13.33 13.11 6.45
C ARG A 58 -12.94 11.69 6.88
N ALA A 59 -13.93 10.86 7.23
CA ALA A 59 -13.67 9.45 7.57
C ALA A 59 -13.20 8.62 6.37
N ARG A 60 -13.65 8.96 5.15
CA ARG A 60 -13.14 8.34 3.91
C ARG A 60 -11.70 8.76 3.63
N GLU A 61 -11.41 10.05 3.76
CA GLU A 61 -10.07 10.61 3.52
C GLU A 61 -9.05 10.15 4.58
N ALA A 62 -9.47 10.00 5.84
CA ALA A 62 -8.64 9.46 6.92
C ALA A 62 -8.25 7.98 6.70
N LYS A 63 -9.04 7.21 5.93
CA LYS A 63 -8.71 5.84 5.56
C LYS A 63 -7.53 5.75 4.59
N ASP A 64 -7.27 6.80 3.84
CA ASP A 64 -6.17 6.91 2.87
C ASP A 64 -4.98 7.73 3.41
N SER A 65 -5.04 8.17 4.68
CA SER A 65 -3.95 8.95 5.27
C SER A 65 -2.76 8.02 5.57
N ALA A 66 -1.83 7.99 4.63
CA ALA A 66 -0.53 7.32 4.74
C ALA A 66 0.45 8.12 5.62
N THR A 67 0.02 8.62 6.77
CA THR A 67 0.85 9.42 7.69
C THR A 67 2.12 8.68 8.11
N TYR A 68 2.08 7.33 8.13
CA TYR A 68 3.21 6.45 8.43
C TYR A 68 3.61 5.56 7.25
N GLY A 69 3.20 5.91 6.04
CA GLY A 69 3.41 5.14 4.82
C GLY A 69 2.16 4.40 4.35
N SER A 70 2.18 3.98 3.10
CA SER A 70 1.07 3.24 2.45
C SER A 70 1.19 1.72 2.64
N ALA A 71 2.12 1.24 3.46
CA ALA A 71 2.36 -0.18 3.66
C ALA A 71 1.13 -0.86 4.31
N ARG A 72 0.65 -1.89 3.68
CA ARG A 72 -0.45 -2.76 4.16
C ARG A 72 -0.23 -4.18 3.66
N TRP A 73 -0.91 -5.13 4.27
CA TRP A 73 -0.94 -6.49 3.75
C TRP A 73 -1.59 -6.52 2.37
N ALA A 74 -0.96 -7.23 1.44
CA ALA A 74 -1.47 -7.40 0.09
C ALA A 74 -2.77 -8.22 0.10
N THR A 75 -3.72 -7.82 -0.72
CA THR A 75 -4.94 -8.60 -0.98
C THR A 75 -4.74 -9.48 -2.22
N ALA A 76 -5.61 -10.48 -2.41
CA ALA A 76 -5.61 -11.29 -3.62
C ALA A 76 -5.79 -10.46 -4.92
N ARG A 77 -6.42 -9.27 -4.80
CA ARG A 77 -6.54 -8.32 -5.92
C ARG A 77 -5.18 -7.68 -6.26
N ASP A 78 -4.39 -7.34 -5.24
CA ASP A 78 -3.06 -6.76 -5.44
C ASP A 78 -2.12 -7.77 -6.10
N VAL A 79 -2.15 -9.02 -5.63
CA VAL A 79 -1.37 -10.13 -6.20
C VAL A 79 -1.68 -10.33 -7.68
N ARG A 80 -2.98 -10.32 -8.05
CA ARG A 80 -3.39 -10.41 -9.46
C ARG A 80 -3.00 -9.19 -10.29
N ARG A 81 -3.18 -7.98 -9.75
CA ARG A 81 -2.84 -6.72 -10.43
C ARG A 81 -1.36 -6.61 -10.73
N LEU A 82 -0.51 -7.12 -9.85
CA LEU A 82 0.93 -7.14 -9.99
C LEU A 82 1.44 -8.41 -10.71
N GLU A 83 0.52 -9.27 -11.20
CA GLU A 83 0.82 -10.50 -11.95
C GLU A 83 1.82 -11.43 -11.26
N LEU A 84 1.89 -11.38 -9.92
CA LEU A 84 2.91 -12.09 -9.14
C LEU A 84 2.77 -13.63 -9.19
N THR A 85 1.69 -14.18 -9.72
CA THR A 85 1.49 -15.61 -9.92
C THR A 85 1.90 -16.10 -11.31
N ASN A 86 2.20 -15.19 -12.22
CA ASN A 86 2.56 -15.46 -13.60
C ASN A 86 4.07 -15.21 -13.81
N GLY A 87 4.61 -15.80 -14.87
CA GLY A 87 6.00 -15.54 -15.26
C GLY A 87 7.05 -16.45 -14.62
N ASP A 88 8.29 -16.26 -15.05
CA ASP A 88 9.48 -17.05 -14.67
C ASP A 88 10.44 -16.28 -13.75
N GLY A 89 9.97 -15.19 -13.12
CA GLY A 89 10.77 -14.26 -12.35
C GLY A 89 11.32 -14.79 -11.02
N VAL A 90 11.93 -13.89 -10.27
CA VAL A 90 12.50 -14.16 -8.94
C VAL A 90 11.39 -14.57 -7.97
N VAL A 91 11.56 -15.66 -7.24
CA VAL A 91 10.61 -16.10 -6.22
C VAL A 91 10.66 -15.15 -5.03
N LEU A 92 9.52 -14.53 -4.71
CA LEU A 92 9.35 -13.64 -3.55
C LEU A 92 8.80 -14.37 -2.33
N GLY A 93 8.13 -15.49 -2.54
CA GLY A 93 7.47 -16.28 -1.50
C GLY A 93 6.38 -17.16 -2.06
N ALA A 94 5.45 -17.59 -1.21
CA ALA A 94 4.30 -18.38 -1.61
C ALA A 94 3.02 -17.90 -0.91
N LEU A 95 1.90 -17.95 -1.63
CA LEU A 95 0.56 -17.72 -1.13
C LEU A 95 -0.32 -18.88 -1.58
N ASP A 96 -1.03 -19.53 -0.66
CA ASP A 96 -1.95 -20.65 -0.98
C ASP A 96 -1.34 -21.72 -1.91
N ARG A 97 -0.09 -22.11 -1.64
CA ARG A 97 0.71 -23.06 -2.43
C ARG A 97 1.12 -22.58 -3.83
N GLN A 98 0.84 -21.32 -4.19
CA GLN A 98 1.32 -20.71 -5.41
C GLN A 98 2.57 -19.90 -5.11
N LEU A 99 3.61 -20.05 -5.94
CA LEU A 99 4.79 -19.19 -5.86
C LEU A 99 4.43 -17.79 -6.35
N LEU A 100 4.82 -16.80 -5.56
CA LEU A 100 4.80 -15.39 -5.96
C LEU A 100 6.15 -15.06 -6.58
N ARG A 101 6.13 -14.51 -7.79
CA ARG A 101 7.33 -14.22 -8.58
C ARG A 101 7.31 -12.76 -9.04
N HIS A 102 8.49 -12.20 -9.16
CA HIS A 102 8.68 -10.89 -9.76
C HIS A 102 9.44 -11.07 -11.07
N ASP A 103 8.77 -10.77 -12.17
CA ASP A 103 9.28 -10.92 -13.55
C ASP A 103 9.50 -9.55 -14.20
N GLY A 104 9.93 -8.57 -13.42
CA GLY A 104 10.29 -7.23 -13.89
C GLY A 104 11.80 -7.05 -13.99
N ASP A 105 12.21 -5.92 -14.58
CA ASP A 105 13.61 -5.53 -14.74
C ASP A 105 14.22 -4.97 -13.44
N GLU A 106 13.42 -4.78 -12.40
CA GLU A 106 13.85 -4.19 -11.15
C GLU A 106 14.61 -5.18 -10.27
N HIS A 107 15.56 -4.66 -9.51
CA HIS A 107 16.30 -5.46 -8.53
C HIS A 107 15.45 -5.78 -7.29
N VAL A 108 15.58 -7.02 -6.81
CA VAL A 108 14.92 -7.45 -5.57
C VAL A 108 15.92 -7.35 -4.40
N LEU A 109 15.61 -6.53 -3.41
CA LEU A 109 16.37 -6.41 -2.17
C LEU A 109 15.63 -7.10 -1.01
N VAL A 110 16.30 -8.07 -0.37
CA VAL A 110 15.77 -8.81 0.77
C VAL A 110 16.56 -8.47 2.04
N ILE A 111 15.91 -7.80 2.98
CA ILE A 111 16.49 -7.40 4.25
C ILE A 111 15.88 -8.27 5.34
N ALA A 112 16.72 -9.10 5.97
CA ALA A 112 16.29 -9.95 7.08
C ALA A 112 17.50 -10.38 7.93
N PRO A 113 17.33 -10.62 9.24
CA PRO A 113 18.39 -11.15 10.10
C PRO A 113 18.93 -12.51 9.66
N THR A 114 20.02 -12.97 10.23
CA THR A 114 20.54 -14.31 10.02
C THR A 114 19.54 -15.36 10.53
N ASN A 115 19.52 -16.54 9.89
CA ASN A 115 18.64 -17.67 10.21
C ASN A 115 17.11 -17.41 10.09
N THR A 116 16.70 -16.38 9.37
CA THR A 116 15.27 -16.10 9.09
C THR A 116 14.74 -16.75 7.82
N GLY A 117 15.51 -17.63 7.21
CA GLY A 117 15.06 -18.38 6.03
C GLY A 117 15.20 -17.67 4.69
N LYS A 118 16.01 -16.57 4.57
CA LYS A 118 16.23 -15.89 3.28
C LYS A 118 16.61 -16.83 2.14
N SER A 119 17.61 -17.70 2.39
CA SER A 119 18.07 -18.65 1.37
C SER A 119 17.00 -19.66 1.02
N VAL A 120 16.35 -20.26 2.03
CA VAL A 120 15.32 -21.28 1.85
C VAL A 120 14.05 -20.71 1.22
N GLY A 121 13.69 -19.47 1.54
CA GLY A 121 12.44 -18.85 1.04
C GLY A 121 12.57 -18.20 -0.33
N ILE A 122 13.75 -17.76 -0.73
CA ILE A 122 13.94 -16.95 -1.95
C ILE A 122 15.04 -17.52 -2.85
N SER A 123 16.29 -17.61 -2.35
CA SER A 123 17.43 -17.99 -3.17
C SER A 123 17.34 -19.42 -3.72
N LEU A 124 17.07 -20.38 -2.86
CA LEU A 124 16.96 -21.80 -3.28
C LEU A 124 15.75 -22.02 -4.21
N PRO A 125 14.52 -21.57 -3.89
CA PRO A 125 13.39 -21.71 -4.80
C PRO A 125 13.64 -21.03 -6.16
N THR A 126 14.21 -19.83 -6.16
CA THR A 126 14.59 -19.15 -7.40
C THR A 126 15.59 -19.99 -8.20
N GLY A 127 16.66 -20.48 -7.58
CA GLY A 127 17.66 -21.33 -8.24
C GLY A 127 17.09 -22.63 -8.81
N LEU A 128 16.03 -23.18 -8.22
CA LEU A 128 15.37 -24.39 -8.70
C LEU A 128 14.41 -24.15 -9.88
N VAL A 129 13.74 -23.00 -9.94
CA VAL A 129 12.72 -22.72 -10.97
C VAL A 129 13.21 -21.82 -12.11
N TRP A 130 14.29 -21.08 -11.91
CA TRP A 130 14.85 -20.15 -12.88
C TRP A 130 15.52 -20.91 -14.05
N ARG A 131 15.03 -20.74 -15.26
CA ARG A 131 15.51 -21.50 -16.43
C ARG A 131 16.67 -20.84 -17.18
N HIS A 132 16.90 -19.58 -16.94
CA HIS A 132 17.95 -18.80 -17.61
C HIS A 132 19.28 -18.82 -16.84
N SER A 133 20.27 -18.06 -17.29
CA SER A 133 21.55 -17.93 -16.62
C SER A 133 21.38 -17.48 -15.18
N TYR A 134 22.10 -18.11 -14.27
CA TYR A 134 22.02 -17.86 -12.84
C TYR A 134 23.42 -17.84 -12.24
N LEU A 135 23.73 -16.79 -11.50
CA LEU A 135 24.96 -16.64 -10.74
C LEU A 135 24.61 -16.44 -9.26
N ALA A 136 25.14 -17.30 -8.39
CA ALA A 136 24.94 -17.18 -6.95
C ALA A 136 26.28 -17.03 -6.22
N LEU A 137 26.38 -16.05 -5.32
CA LEU A 137 27.44 -15.99 -4.32
C LEU A 137 27.05 -16.87 -3.13
N ASP A 138 27.71 -18.01 -2.99
CA ASP A 138 27.38 -19.06 -2.02
C ASP A 138 28.54 -19.33 -1.08
N LEU A 139 28.58 -18.60 0.03
CA LEU A 139 29.66 -18.69 1.02
C LEU A 139 29.64 -20.03 1.80
N LYS A 140 28.48 -20.66 1.93
CA LYS A 140 28.29 -21.89 2.70
C LYS A 140 28.20 -23.15 1.84
N GLY A 141 28.01 -23.01 0.53
CA GLY A 141 27.79 -24.13 -0.37
C GLY A 141 26.37 -24.71 -0.36
N GLU A 142 25.42 -24.05 0.31
CA GLU A 142 24.03 -24.50 0.42
C GLU A 142 23.30 -24.44 -0.93
N ASN A 143 23.44 -23.32 -1.67
CA ASN A 143 22.84 -23.18 -3.00
C ASN A 143 23.41 -24.25 -3.96
N TRP A 144 24.72 -24.44 -3.93
CA TRP A 144 25.36 -25.46 -4.76
C TRP A 144 24.81 -26.85 -4.48
N SER A 145 24.77 -27.27 -3.22
CA SER A 145 24.37 -28.63 -2.82
C SER A 145 22.92 -28.93 -3.18
N VAL A 146 22.02 -27.95 -3.08
CA VAL A 146 20.59 -28.14 -3.33
C VAL A 146 20.23 -27.97 -4.80
N THR A 147 20.79 -26.97 -5.50
CA THR A 147 20.31 -26.58 -6.83
C THR A 147 21.12 -27.16 -7.99
N SER A 148 22.42 -27.47 -7.80
CA SER A 148 23.34 -27.84 -8.89
C SER A 148 22.88 -29.07 -9.66
N GLY A 149 22.30 -30.06 -8.98
CA GLY A 149 21.80 -31.28 -9.61
C GLY A 149 20.69 -31.04 -10.63
N LEU A 150 19.67 -30.26 -10.23
CA LEU A 150 18.55 -29.92 -11.10
C LEU A 150 18.98 -28.96 -12.22
N ARG A 151 19.86 -28.01 -11.90
CA ARG A 151 20.32 -27.02 -12.87
C ARG A 151 21.11 -27.60 -14.05
N LYS A 152 21.72 -28.77 -13.89
CA LYS A 152 22.34 -29.50 -15.01
C LYS A 152 21.36 -29.88 -16.13
N ALA A 153 20.06 -29.95 -15.81
CA ALA A 153 19.03 -30.15 -16.83
C ALA A 153 18.75 -28.90 -17.67
N PHE A 154 19.11 -27.71 -17.19
CA PHE A 154 18.92 -26.45 -17.90
C PHE A 154 20.19 -26.00 -18.65
N GLY A 155 21.35 -26.52 -18.28
CA GLY A 155 22.61 -26.15 -18.93
C GLY A 155 23.86 -26.51 -18.10
N PRO A 156 25.04 -26.10 -18.53
CA PRO A 156 26.28 -26.34 -17.80
C PRO A 156 26.29 -25.61 -16.46
N VAL A 157 26.77 -26.27 -15.42
CA VAL A 157 26.83 -25.75 -14.06
C VAL A 157 28.28 -25.74 -13.59
N TYR A 158 28.73 -24.59 -13.16
CA TYR A 158 30.10 -24.35 -12.71
C TYR A 158 30.14 -23.96 -11.24
N ARG A 159 31.15 -24.45 -10.52
CA ARG A 159 31.45 -24.06 -9.16
C ARG A 159 32.85 -23.44 -9.13
N PHE A 160 32.95 -22.22 -8.65
CA PHE A 160 34.24 -21.57 -8.37
C PHE A 160 34.42 -21.43 -6.86
N ALA A 161 35.22 -22.31 -6.28
CA ALA A 161 35.49 -22.38 -4.84
C ALA A 161 37.00 -22.61 -4.63
N PRO A 162 37.84 -21.55 -4.72
CA PRO A 162 39.31 -21.65 -4.75
C PRO A 162 39.91 -22.29 -3.49
N THR A 163 39.17 -22.36 -2.39
CA THR A 163 39.59 -22.95 -1.13
C THR A 163 39.32 -24.45 -1.04
N THR A 164 38.68 -25.05 -2.04
CA THR A 164 38.30 -26.47 -2.06
C THR A 164 38.93 -27.21 -3.24
N ALA A 165 39.17 -28.53 -3.09
CA ALA A 165 39.69 -29.32 -4.20
C ALA A 165 38.65 -29.55 -5.33
N ASP A 166 37.35 -29.57 -4.98
CA ASP A 166 36.23 -29.70 -5.91
C ASP A 166 35.80 -28.32 -6.42
N THR A 167 36.55 -27.81 -7.39
CA THR A 167 36.32 -26.50 -7.99
C THR A 167 36.64 -26.51 -9.49
N HIS A 168 35.85 -25.80 -10.28
CA HIS A 168 36.23 -25.49 -11.66
C HIS A 168 37.32 -24.42 -11.69
N ARG A 169 38.23 -24.56 -12.62
CA ARG A 169 39.30 -23.56 -12.81
C ARG A 169 38.84 -22.45 -13.72
N TYR A 170 39.05 -21.21 -13.31
CA TYR A 170 38.78 -20.02 -14.12
C TYR A 170 39.98 -19.10 -14.13
N ASN A 171 40.41 -18.75 -15.33
CA ASN A 171 41.49 -17.78 -15.52
C ASN A 171 40.90 -16.52 -16.15
N PRO A 172 40.71 -15.42 -15.43
CA PRO A 172 40.14 -14.19 -15.95
C PRO A 172 41.03 -13.56 -17.06
N LEU A 173 42.34 -13.83 -17.05
CA LEU A 173 43.27 -13.26 -18.02
C LEU A 173 43.07 -13.83 -19.43
N THR A 174 42.43 -14.96 -19.60
CA THR A 174 42.09 -15.52 -20.92
C THR A 174 41.04 -14.69 -21.66
N GLN A 175 40.32 -13.84 -20.97
CA GLN A 175 39.27 -12.96 -21.53
C GLN A 175 39.86 -11.64 -22.06
N ILE A 176 41.14 -11.34 -21.74
CA ILE A 176 41.78 -10.12 -22.21
C ILE A 176 42.26 -10.37 -23.65
N ARG A 177 41.76 -9.58 -24.58
CA ARG A 177 42.19 -9.62 -25.98
C ARG A 177 43.65 -9.17 -26.07
N ARG A 178 44.49 -9.99 -26.68
CA ARG A 178 45.88 -9.61 -26.92
C ARG A 178 45.92 -8.43 -27.93
N GLY A 179 46.41 -7.29 -27.48
CA GLY A 179 46.62 -6.12 -28.34
C GLY A 179 45.69 -4.91 -28.08
N GLU A 180 44.83 -4.97 -27.07
CA GLU A 180 44.01 -3.84 -26.66
C GLU A 180 44.47 -3.29 -25.28
N ALA A 181 45.78 -3.09 -25.08
CA ALA A 181 46.37 -2.43 -23.92
C ALA A 181 46.86 -1.03 -24.31
#